data_3e34b3eb52009bce2854cc9c935b3058
#
_entry.id   3e34b3eb52009bce2854cc9c935b3058
#
_cell.length_a   1.000
_cell.length_b   1.000
_cell.length_c   1.000
_cell.angle_alpha   90.00
_cell.angle_beta   90.00
_cell.angle_gamma   90.00
#
_symmetry.space_group_name_H-M   'P 1'
#
loop_
_entity.id
_entity.type
_entity.pdbx_description
1 polymer ?
#
loop_
_entity_poly.entity_id
_entity_poly.type
_entity_poly.pdbx_seq_one_letter_code
_entity_poly.pdbx_strand_id
1 'polypeptide(L)'
;MGIAVNDEPDFEVALQRESIAEIIALHDRDHLLDYVTCGTGSYFDFYKLMPTFLYPERLGAELAEVLKGAVTHALVIAESHIRTPENAEAVLSANQADLVSIVRGQIADPHLANKAREGRAQDIRTCLSCNQMCWGRRSRDYWISCLVNPSAGREFEWGGDRFQKSKTPKRVLVVGGGPAGLEAARVSAERGHNVTLAEAGDRLGGQFRLAG
;
A
#
# COMPACT_ATOMS: atom_id res chain seq x y z
N MET A 1 18.94 6.54 15.44
CA MET A 1 17.78 7.45 15.24
C MET A 1 17.40 7.48 13.77
N GLY A 2 16.12 7.59 13.43
CA GLY A 2 15.66 7.67 12.04
C GLY A 2 15.14 9.07 11.71
N ILE A 3 15.26 9.45 10.45
CA ILE A 3 14.71 10.69 9.91
C ILE A 3 13.98 10.41 8.60
N ALA A 4 12.88 11.13 8.35
CA ALA A 4 12.18 11.11 7.08
C ALA A 4 12.48 12.41 6.32
N VAL A 5 12.81 12.28 5.03
CA VAL A 5 13.07 13.40 4.13
C VAL A 5 12.32 13.22 2.83
N ASN A 6 11.87 14.32 2.27
CA ASN A 6 11.23 14.36 0.96
C ASN A 6 11.90 15.44 0.11
N ASP A 7 12.05 15.13 -1.15
CA ASP A 7 12.42 16.15 -2.14
C ASP A 7 11.18 16.85 -2.70
N GLU A 8 11.41 18.02 -3.25
CA GLU A 8 10.39 18.83 -3.94
C GLU A 8 11.04 19.49 -5.17
N PRO A 9 11.38 18.69 -6.18
CA PRO A 9 12.22 19.14 -7.28
C PRO A 9 11.59 20.25 -8.14
N ASP A 10 10.28 20.43 -8.08
CA ASP A 10 9.56 21.42 -8.86
C ASP A 10 9.47 22.80 -8.17
N PHE A 11 10.02 22.95 -6.98
CA PHE A 11 9.95 24.19 -6.20
C PHE A 11 11.34 24.66 -5.75
N GLU A 12 11.81 25.76 -6.30
CA GLU A 12 13.13 26.35 -5.98
C GLU A 12 13.31 26.71 -4.50
N VAL A 13 12.21 27.01 -3.80
CA VAL A 13 12.25 27.35 -2.36
C VAL A 13 12.41 26.12 -1.46
N ALA A 14 12.23 24.93 -2.00
CA ALA A 14 12.42 23.69 -1.27
C ALA A 14 13.88 23.22 -1.35
N LEU A 15 14.28 22.39 -0.38
CA LEU A 15 15.60 21.75 -0.43
C LEU A 15 15.65 20.80 -1.63
N GLN A 16 16.66 20.99 -2.46
CA GLN A 16 16.95 20.13 -3.58
C GLN A 16 17.67 18.87 -3.12
N ARG A 17 17.64 17.82 -3.94
CA ARG A 17 18.21 16.49 -3.62
C ARG A 17 19.66 16.55 -3.15
N GLU A 18 20.47 17.38 -3.80
CA GLU A 18 21.89 17.58 -3.48
C GLU A 18 22.07 18.16 -2.08
N SER A 19 21.30 19.18 -1.74
CA SER A 19 21.35 19.79 -0.41
C SER A 19 20.85 18.84 0.68
N ILE A 20 19.81 18.04 0.40
CA ILE A 20 19.35 17.01 1.31
C ILE A 20 20.46 15.95 1.50
N ALA A 21 21.12 15.52 0.43
CA ALA A 21 22.21 14.55 0.50
C ALA A 21 23.39 15.06 1.34
N GLU A 22 23.79 16.31 1.17
CA GLU A 22 24.84 16.93 1.98
C GLU A 22 24.48 16.97 3.46
N ILE A 23 23.28 17.39 3.81
CA ILE A 23 22.78 17.43 5.19
C ILE A 23 22.77 16.03 5.80
N ILE A 24 22.25 15.05 5.08
CA ILE A 24 22.17 13.67 5.57
C ILE A 24 23.57 13.06 5.72
N ALA A 25 24.48 13.29 4.78
CA ALA A 25 25.87 12.82 4.85
C ALA A 25 26.61 13.38 6.08
N LEU A 26 26.38 14.64 6.46
CA LEU A 26 26.94 15.22 7.67
C LEU A 26 26.50 14.46 8.93
N HIS A 27 25.21 14.14 9.03
CA HIS A 27 24.66 13.42 10.18
C HIS A 27 25.06 11.94 10.19
N ASP A 28 25.16 11.33 9.01
CA ASP A 28 25.61 9.95 8.84
C ASP A 28 27.07 9.77 9.29
N ARG A 29 27.95 10.69 8.86
CA ARG A 29 29.36 10.69 9.25
C ARG A 29 29.57 10.72 10.77
N ASP A 30 28.70 11.44 11.47
CA ASP A 30 28.76 11.59 12.93
C ASP A 30 27.97 10.45 13.64
N HIS A 31 27.52 9.41 12.90
CA HIS A 31 26.75 8.26 13.40
C HIS A 31 25.46 8.67 14.16
N LEU A 32 24.80 9.75 13.75
CA LEU A 32 23.59 10.22 14.37
C LEU A 32 22.33 9.57 13.80
N LEU A 33 22.45 8.87 12.67
CA LEU A 33 21.35 8.23 11.97
C LEU A 33 21.59 6.72 11.85
N ASP A 34 20.57 5.92 12.15
CA ASP A 34 20.53 4.48 11.85
C ASP A 34 19.85 4.21 10.51
N TYR A 35 18.87 5.06 10.15
CA TYR A 35 18.20 4.99 8.86
C TYR A 35 17.62 6.34 8.42
N VAL A 36 17.41 6.49 7.12
CA VAL A 36 16.70 7.60 6.49
C VAL A 36 15.60 7.08 5.58
N THR A 37 14.38 7.63 5.72
CA THR A 37 13.24 7.30 4.86
C THR A 37 13.10 8.38 3.78
N CYS A 38 12.99 7.97 2.53
CA CYS A 38 13.01 8.83 1.36
C CYS A 38 11.70 8.78 0.60
N GLY A 39 11.03 9.90 0.52
CA GLY A 39 9.82 10.09 -0.28
C GLY A 39 9.96 11.24 -1.26
N THR A 40 8.87 11.63 -1.87
CA THR A 40 8.78 12.84 -2.70
C THR A 40 7.47 13.57 -2.43
N GLY A 41 7.45 14.88 -2.67
CA GLY A 41 6.32 15.73 -2.41
C GLY A 41 6.31 16.34 -1.01
N SER A 42 5.64 17.47 -0.90
CA SER A 42 5.48 18.24 0.32
C SER A 42 4.08 18.85 0.40
N TYR A 43 3.90 19.79 1.31
CA TYR A 43 2.67 20.60 1.36
C TYR A 43 2.52 21.56 0.18
N PHE A 44 3.57 21.81 -0.59
CA PHE A 44 3.50 22.58 -1.84
C PHE A 44 2.94 21.75 -2.99
N ASP A 45 3.30 20.44 -3.06
CA ASP A 45 2.74 19.47 -4.00
C ASP A 45 2.24 18.25 -3.25
N PHE A 46 1.13 18.43 -2.57
CA PHE A 46 0.55 17.40 -1.73
C PHE A 46 0.14 16.13 -2.49
N TYR A 47 -0.10 16.24 -3.79
CA TYR A 47 -0.47 15.10 -4.63
C TYR A 47 0.69 14.11 -4.81
N LYS A 48 1.94 14.55 -4.78
CA LYS A 48 3.10 13.67 -4.77
C LYS A 48 3.29 12.98 -3.42
N LEU A 49 3.00 13.70 -2.34
CA LEU A 49 3.04 13.12 -0.99
C LEU A 49 2.02 11.99 -0.82
N MET A 50 0.85 12.14 -1.43
CA MET A 50 -0.25 11.15 -1.40
C MET A 50 -0.68 10.77 -2.83
N PRO A 51 0.21 10.12 -3.60
CA PRO A 51 -0.02 9.89 -5.02
C PRO A 51 -1.20 8.96 -5.28
N THR A 52 -1.98 9.30 -6.31
CA THR A 52 -3.03 8.44 -6.86
C THR A 52 -2.48 7.57 -7.98
N PHE A 53 -3.34 6.73 -8.57
CA PHE A 53 -2.99 5.93 -9.75
C PHE A 53 -2.57 6.74 -11.00
N LEU A 54 -2.76 8.05 -10.99
CA LEU A 54 -2.32 8.95 -12.06
C LEU A 54 -0.82 9.25 -12.00
N TYR A 55 -0.17 8.97 -10.88
CA TYR A 55 1.26 9.18 -10.69
C TYR A 55 2.06 7.91 -10.92
N PRO A 56 3.31 8.01 -11.37
CA PRO A 56 4.21 6.88 -11.48
C PRO A 56 4.36 6.14 -10.16
N GLU A 57 4.67 4.87 -10.24
CA GLU A 57 5.05 4.07 -9.05
C GLU A 57 6.49 4.37 -8.65
N ARG A 58 6.83 4.09 -7.39
CA ARG A 58 8.20 4.21 -6.84
C ARG A 58 8.74 5.65 -6.85
N LEU A 59 7.90 6.63 -6.61
CA LEU A 59 8.25 8.05 -6.67
C LEU A 59 9.46 8.43 -5.79
N GLY A 60 9.61 7.82 -4.61
CA GLY A 60 10.72 8.10 -3.71
C GLY A 60 12.04 7.38 -4.04
N ALA A 61 12.06 6.52 -5.07
CA ALA A 61 13.24 5.73 -5.40
C ALA A 61 14.42 6.56 -5.90
N GLU A 62 14.15 7.65 -6.63
CA GLU A 62 15.20 8.54 -7.13
C GLU A 62 15.93 9.29 -6.00
N LEU A 63 15.20 9.82 -5.01
CA LEU A 63 15.83 10.42 -3.83
C LEU A 63 16.58 9.37 -3.02
N ALA A 64 16.00 8.18 -2.85
CA ALA A 64 16.65 7.09 -2.12
C ALA A 64 17.99 6.71 -2.76
N GLU A 65 18.06 6.61 -4.09
CA GLU A 65 19.30 6.34 -4.83
C GLU A 65 20.38 7.40 -4.58
N VAL A 66 20.00 8.68 -4.60
CA VAL A 66 20.93 9.80 -4.31
C VAL A 66 21.45 9.69 -2.87
N LEU A 67 20.56 9.46 -1.89
CA LEU A 67 20.97 9.35 -0.49
C LEU A 67 21.80 8.08 -0.23
N LYS A 68 21.49 6.98 -0.89
CA LYS A 68 22.30 5.76 -0.79
C LYS A 68 23.73 5.95 -1.26
N GLY A 69 23.94 6.83 -2.23
CA GLY A 69 25.28 7.25 -2.66
C GLY A 69 26.00 8.20 -1.67
N ALA A 70 25.24 8.83 -0.77
CA ALA A 70 25.77 9.86 0.15
C ALA A 70 26.03 9.33 1.57
N VAL A 71 25.39 8.22 1.99
CA VAL A 71 25.56 7.65 3.34
C VAL A 71 26.46 6.42 3.31
N THR A 72 27.09 6.14 4.45
CA THR A 72 27.96 4.98 4.64
C THR A 72 27.56 4.10 5.83
N HIS A 73 26.78 4.65 6.76
CA HIS A 73 26.36 3.98 7.98
C HIS A 73 24.85 3.74 8.01
N ALA A 74 24.05 4.77 7.76
CA ALA A 74 22.62 4.71 7.81
C ALA A 74 22.02 3.85 6.68
N LEU A 75 20.94 3.11 6.97
CA LEU A 75 20.17 2.41 5.95
C LEU A 75 19.21 3.37 5.25
N VAL A 76 19.06 3.21 3.95
CA VAL A 76 18.15 4.01 3.14
C VAL A 76 16.87 3.24 2.86
N ILE A 77 15.73 3.86 3.16
CA ILE A 77 14.39 3.29 3.01
C ILE A 77 13.65 4.09 1.95
N ALA A 78 13.33 3.48 0.81
CA ALA A 78 12.49 4.11 -0.21
C ALA A 78 11.01 3.98 0.15
N GLU A 79 10.27 5.07 0.00
CA GLU A 79 8.81 5.10 0.14
C GLU A 79 8.17 5.89 -1.01
N SER A 80 6.92 6.26 -0.89
CA SER A 80 6.09 6.92 -1.92
C SER A 80 5.75 6.04 -3.11
N HIS A 81 4.50 5.64 -3.14
CA HIS A 81 3.87 4.84 -4.20
C HIS A 81 4.55 3.47 -4.49
N ILE A 82 5.14 2.86 -3.47
CA ILE A 82 5.52 1.45 -3.48
C ILE A 82 4.36 0.68 -2.85
N ARG A 83 3.70 -0.21 -3.60
CA ARG A 83 2.45 -0.83 -3.18
C ARG A 83 2.35 -2.33 -3.46
N THR A 84 3.27 -2.88 -4.20
CA THR A 84 3.31 -4.31 -4.55
C THR A 84 4.70 -4.89 -4.31
N PRO A 85 4.82 -6.23 -4.19
CA PRO A 85 6.13 -6.88 -4.12
C PRO A 85 7.03 -6.58 -5.32
N GLU A 86 6.45 -6.47 -6.51
CA GLU A 86 7.19 -6.17 -7.75
C GLU A 86 7.78 -4.75 -7.70
N ASN A 87 7.02 -3.78 -7.15
CA ASN A 87 7.57 -2.43 -6.94
C ASN A 87 8.74 -2.44 -5.95
N ALA A 88 8.61 -3.19 -4.85
CA ALA A 88 9.64 -3.32 -3.84
C ALA A 88 10.91 -3.97 -4.43
N GLU A 89 10.74 -5.09 -5.11
CA GLU A 89 11.85 -5.82 -5.75
C GLU A 89 12.57 -4.97 -6.79
N ALA A 90 11.83 -4.19 -7.59
CA ALA A 90 12.43 -3.32 -8.60
C ALA A 90 13.36 -2.25 -7.98
N VAL A 91 12.99 -1.69 -6.82
CA VAL A 91 13.84 -0.72 -6.09
C VAL A 91 15.08 -1.40 -5.51
N LEU A 92 14.90 -2.56 -4.86
CA LEU A 92 15.98 -3.28 -4.19
C LEU A 92 16.97 -3.87 -5.20
N SER A 93 16.49 -4.51 -6.27
CA SER A 93 17.33 -5.09 -7.33
C SER A 93 18.11 -4.04 -8.11
N ALA A 94 17.56 -2.83 -8.24
CA ALA A 94 18.27 -1.70 -8.82
C ALA A 94 19.29 -1.05 -7.85
N ASN A 95 19.41 -1.57 -6.62
CA ASN A 95 20.24 -1.02 -5.57
C ASN A 95 19.95 0.45 -5.21
N GLN A 96 18.70 0.89 -5.39
CA GLN A 96 18.29 2.27 -5.11
C GLN A 96 18.03 2.52 -3.61
N ALA A 97 17.75 1.47 -2.84
CA ALA A 97 17.55 1.54 -1.40
C ALA A 97 17.95 0.22 -0.73
N ASP A 98 18.11 0.23 0.61
CA ASP A 98 18.34 -0.98 1.41
C ASP A 98 17.03 -1.65 1.83
N LEU A 99 16.00 -0.84 2.03
CA LEU A 99 14.67 -1.25 2.48
C LEU A 99 13.59 -0.48 1.70
N VAL A 100 12.36 -0.98 1.76
CA VAL A 100 11.19 -0.30 1.21
C VAL A 100 10.08 -0.17 2.25
N SER A 101 9.35 0.94 2.22
CA SER A 101 8.19 1.19 3.08
C SER A 101 6.90 1.07 2.27
N ILE A 102 6.00 0.17 2.70
CA ILE A 102 4.72 -0.06 2.06
C ILE A 102 3.60 0.15 3.08
N VAL A 103 2.87 1.26 2.99
CA VAL A 103 1.75 1.57 3.89
C VAL A 103 0.42 1.19 3.27
N ARG A 104 0.03 1.83 2.17
CA ARG A 104 -1.28 1.62 1.55
C ARG A 104 -1.47 0.21 0.99
N GLY A 105 -0.38 -0.43 0.54
CA GLY A 105 -0.40 -1.84 0.16
C GLY A 105 -0.80 -2.74 1.34
N GLN A 106 -0.28 -2.48 2.53
CA GLN A 106 -0.64 -3.25 3.74
C GLN A 106 -2.02 -2.90 4.31
N ILE A 107 -2.52 -1.67 4.10
CA ILE A 107 -3.94 -1.36 4.39
C ILE A 107 -4.86 -2.18 3.49
N ALA A 108 -4.49 -2.35 2.21
CA ALA A 108 -5.25 -3.15 1.26
C ALA A 108 -5.15 -4.66 1.56
N ASP A 109 -3.96 -5.13 1.93
CA ASP A 109 -3.71 -6.51 2.32
C ASP A 109 -2.73 -6.60 3.49
N PRO A 110 -3.20 -6.84 4.73
CA PRO A 110 -2.33 -6.92 5.91
C PRO A 110 -1.35 -8.11 5.86
N HIS A 111 -1.58 -9.08 4.97
CA HIS A 111 -0.73 -10.24 4.77
C HIS A 111 0.17 -10.12 3.52
N LEU A 112 0.29 -8.94 2.93
CA LEU A 112 1.08 -8.70 1.71
C LEU A 112 2.48 -9.31 1.78
N ALA A 113 3.24 -8.97 2.81
CA ALA A 113 4.61 -9.46 2.97
C ALA A 113 4.68 -10.99 3.17
N ASN A 114 3.74 -11.57 3.94
CA ASN A 114 3.66 -13.01 4.14
C ASN A 114 3.31 -13.75 2.84
N LYS A 115 2.32 -13.24 2.10
CA LYS A 115 1.92 -13.82 0.81
C LYS A 115 3.06 -13.76 -0.22
N ALA A 116 3.78 -12.62 -0.28
CA ALA A 116 4.95 -12.49 -1.13
C ALA A 116 6.03 -13.52 -0.77
N ARG A 117 6.37 -13.63 0.51
CA ARG A 117 7.36 -14.60 1.01
C ARG A 117 6.99 -16.06 0.72
N GLU A 118 5.70 -16.37 0.72
CA GLU A 118 5.16 -17.72 0.45
C GLU A 118 4.95 -18.01 -1.05
N GLY A 119 5.35 -17.10 -1.95
CA GLY A 119 5.16 -17.26 -3.39
C GLY A 119 3.70 -17.12 -3.86
N ARG A 120 2.84 -16.48 -3.06
CA ARG A 120 1.42 -16.28 -3.33
C ARG A 120 1.08 -14.82 -3.68
N ALA A 121 1.93 -14.18 -4.48
CA ALA A 121 1.75 -12.78 -4.87
C ALA A 121 0.40 -12.53 -5.57
N GLN A 122 -0.09 -13.50 -6.34
CA GLN A 122 -1.40 -13.44 -7.02
C GLN A 122 -2.59 -13.36 -6.06
N ASP A 123 -2.42 -13.75 -4.79
CA ASP A 123 -3.47 -13.69 -3.77
C ASP A 123 -3.50 -12.34 -3.04
N ILE A 124 -2.58 -11.42 -3.36
CA ILE A 124 -2.49 -10.11 -2.73
C ILE A 124 -3.59 -9.19 -3.27
N ARG A 125 -4.35 -8.58 -2.37
CA ARG A 125 -5.25 -7.48 -2.70
C ARG A 125 -4.46 -6.21 -2.95
N THR A 126 -4.26 -5.88 -4.21
CA THR A 126 -3.44 -4.73 -4.59
C THR A 126 -4.15 -3.41 -4.26
N CYS A 127 -3.42 -2.47 -3.66
CA CYS A 127 -3.89 -1.11 -3.45
C CYS A 127 -4.16 -0.42 -4.79
N LEU A 128 -5.35 0.15 -4.96
CA LEU A 128 -5.77 0.85 -6.18
C LEU A 128 -5.22 2.28 -6.27
N SER A 129 -4.50 2.76 -5.27
CA SER A 129 -4.05 4.15 -5.17
C SER A 129 -5.16 5.19 -5.34
N CYS A 130 -6.37 4.86 -4.92
CA CYS A 130 -7.56 5.71 -5.08
C CYS A 130 -7.69 6.81 -4.03
N ASN A 131 -6.99 6.71 -2.91
CA ASN A 131 -7.04 7.62 -1.75
C ASN A 131 -8.43 7.85 -1.13
N GLN A 132 -9.49 7.15 -1.56
CA GLN A 132 -10.88 7.46 -1.20
C GLN A 132 -11.20 7.12 0.27
N MET A 133 -10.98 5.87 0.68
CA MET A 133 -11.43 5.39 1.97
C MET A 133 -10.33 5.40 3.05
N CYS A 134 -9.07 5.45 2.68
CA CYS A 134 -7.95 5.66 3.60
C CYS A 134 -7.74 7.16 3.84
N TRP A 135 -7.02 7.84 2.94
CA TRP A 135 -6.72 9.26 3.08
C TRP A 135 -7.97 10.15 3.12
N GLY A 136 -8.92 9.96 2.20
CA GLY A 136 -10.11 10.81 2.10
C GLY A 136 -11.04 10.72 3.32
N ARG A 137 -11.03 9.62 4.07
CA ARG A 137 -11.74 9.54 5.36
C ARG A 137 -10.92 10.15 6.48
N ARG A 138 -9.62 9.86 6.53
CA ARG A 138 -8.71 10.42 7.54
C ARG A 138 -8.70 11.94 7.51
N SER A 139 -8.68 12.55 6.33
CA SER A 139 -8.69 14.02 6.19
C SER A 139 -10.00 14.69 6.64
N ARG A 140 -11.02 13.90 6.96
CA ARG A 140 -12.31 14.33 7.51
C ARG A 140 -12.54 13.82 8.94
N ASP A 141 -11.49 13.38 9.61
CA ASP A 141 -11.52 12.81 10.97
C ASP A 141 -12.41 11.57 11.12
N TYR A 142 -12.62 10.82 10.03
CA TYR A 142 -13.27 9.52 10.07
C TYR A 142 -12.23 8.41 10.18
N TRP A 143 -12.63 7.28 10.73
CA TRP A 143 -11.82 6.07 10.72
C TRP A 143 -11.49 5.65 9.29
N ILE A 144 -10.25 5.24 9.08
CA ILE A 144 -9.84 4.73 7.78
C ILE A 144 -10.59 3.46 7.40
N SER A 145 -10.72 3.23 6.11
CA SER A 145 -11.22 2.00 5.53
C SER A 145 -10.50 1.78 4.20
N CYS A 146 -10.84 0.74 3.47
CA CYS A 146 -10.26 0.48 2.16
C CYS A 146 -11.33 -0.08 1.21
N LEU A 147 -11.28 0.29 -0.07
CA LEU A 147 -12.22 -0.20 -1.08
C LEU A 147 -12.04 -1.70 -1.36
N VAL A 148 -10.81 -2.19 -1.26
CA VAL A 148 -10.48 -3.60 -1.54
C VAL A 148 -10.33 -4.44 -0.27
N ASN A 149 -10.32 -3.82 0.91
CA ASN A 149 -10.24 -4.53 2.19
C ASN A 149 -11.36 -4.07 3.13
N PRO A 150 -12.48 -4.80 3.19
CA PRO A 150 -13.61 -4.43 4.06
C PRO A 150 -13.26 -4.39 5.55
N SER A 151 -12.25 -5.16 5.98
CA SER A 151 -11.83 -5.23 7.39
C SER A 151 -10.94 -4.06 7.82
N ALA A 152 -10.40 -3.28 6.89
CA ALA A 152 -9.52 -2.16 7.22
C ALA A 152 -10.22 -1.13 8.11
N GLY A 153 -9.62 -0.85 9.28
CA GLY A 153 -10.18 0.01 10.32
C GLY A 153 -11.27 -0.64 11.18
N ARG A 154 -11.52 -1.94 10.98
CA ARG A 154 -12.50 -2.74 11.76
C ARG A 154 -11.93 -4.09 12.21
N GLU A 155 -10.63 -4.18 12.29
CA GLU A 155 -9.94 -5.43 12.62
C GLU A 155 -10.36 -5.98 13.97
N PHE A 156 -10.66 -5.10 14.93
CA PHE A 156 -11.13 -5.47 16.27
C PHE A 156 -12.53 -6.11 16.27
N GLU A 157 -13.40 -5.76 15.29
CA GLU A 157 -14.73 -6.35 15.16
C GLU A 157 -14.71 -7.62 14.31
N TRP A 158 -13.95 -7.60 13.22
CA TRP A 158 -14.03 -8.61 12.17
C TRP A 158 -12.81 -9.54 12.14
N GLY A 159 -11.85 -9.37 13.07
CA GLY A 159 -10.66 -10.21 13.16
C GLY A 159 -9.67 -10.00 12.03
N GLY A 160 -9.63 -8.82 11.43
CA GLY A 160 -8.80 -8.52 10.28
C GLY A 160 -9.25 -9.33 9.07
N ASP A 161 -8.35 -10.06 8.42
CA ASP A 161 -8.66 -10.94 7.29
C ASP A 161 -9.14 -12.33 7.72
N ARG A 162 -9.23 -12.58 9.00
CA ARG A 162 -9.56 -13.90 9.55
C ARG A 162 -10.93 -13.87 10.20
N PHE A 163 -11.97 -14.00 9.37
CA PHE A 163 -13.32 -14.07 9.87
C PHE A 163 -13.52 -15.28 10.78
N GLN A 164 -14.16 -15.07 11.91
CA GLN A 164 -14.50 -16.17 12.82
C GLN A 164 -15.43 -17.15 12.13
N LYS A 165 -15.11 -18.43 12.23
CA LYS A 165 -15.98 -19.49 11.74
C LYS A 165 -17.32 -19.48 12.44
N SER A 166 -18.39 -19.70 11.71
CA SER A 166 -19.74 -19.84 12.27
C SER A 166 -19.84 -21.10 13.11
N LYS A 167 -20.39 -20.96 14.31
CA LYS A 167 -20.70 -22.12 15.17
C LYS A 167 -21.79 -23.00 14.58
N THR A 168 -22.65 -22.43 13.72
CA THR A 168 -23.76 -23.12 13.06
C THR A 168 -23.68 -22.88 11.54
N PRO A 169 -22.91 -23.69 10.78
CA PRO A 169 -22.84 -23.58 9.34
C PRO A 169 -24.25 -23.68 8.71
N LYS A 170 -24.49 -22.87 7.70
CA LYS A 170 -25.76 -22.82 6.97
C LYS A 170 -25.53 -23.03 5.48
N ARG A 171 -26.59 -23.39 4.76
CA ARG A 171 -26.62 -23.27 3.32
C ARG A 171 -27.01 -21.84 2.95
N VAL A 172 -26.19 -21.19 2.14
CA VAL A 172 -26.36 -19.79 1.73
C VAL A 172 -26.46 -19.76 0.22
N LEU A 173 -27.55 -19.22 -0.30
CA LEU A 173 -27.70 -18.91 -1.71
C LEU A 173 -27.44 -17.42 -1.91
N VAL A 174 -26.47 -17.10 -2.76
CA VAL A 174 -26.17 -15.73 -3.21
C VAL A 174 -26.66 -15.60 -4.64
N VAL A 175 -27.54 -14.65 -4.90
CA VAL A 175 -28.09 -14.39 -6.23
C VAL A 175 -27.46 -13.13 -6.80
N GLY A 176 -26.76 -13.28 -7.93
CA GLY A 176 -26.02 -12.23 -8.60
C GLY A 176 -24.51 -12.30 -8.34
N GLY A 177 -23.72 -12.46 -9.40
CA GLY A 177 -22.27 -12.57 -9.39
C GLY A 177 -21.52 -11.25 -9.60
N GLY A 178 -22.15 -10.10 -9.29
CA GLY A 178 -21.48 -8.81 -9.24
C GLY A 178 -20.57 -8.67 -7.99
N PRO A 179 -19.86 -7.55 -7.80
CA PRO A 179 -18.90 -7.37 -6.70
C PRO A 179 -19.48 -7.65 -5.31
N ALA A 180 -20.71 -7.18 -5.05
CA ALA A 180 -21.37 -7.40 -3.77
C ALA A 180 -21.69 -8.88 -3.52
N GLY A 181 -22.19 -9.58 -4.54
CA GLY A 181 -22.49 -11.01 -4.44
C GLY A 181 -21.21 -11.86 -4.31
N LEU A 182 -20.18 -11.54 -5.05
CA LEU A 182 -18.87 -12.21 -4.95
C LEU A 182 -18.29 -12.07 -3.55
N GLU A 183 -18.30 -10.86 -2.98
CA GLU A 183 -17.80 -10.62 -1.62
C GLU A 183 -18.66 -11.31 -0.56
N ALA A 184 -19.99 -11.26 -0.69
CA ALA A 184 -20.90 -11.99 0.19
C ALA A 184 -20.66 -13.51 0.15
N ALA A 185 -20.46 -14.08 -1.04
CA ALA A 185 -20.16 -15.50 -1.22
C ALA A 185 -18.81 -15.86 -0.60
N ARG A 186 -17.77 -15.07 -0.87
CA ARG A 186 -16.42 -15.25 -0.32
C ARG A 186 -16.43 -15.24 1.22
N VAL A 187 -16.98 -14.18 1.83
CA VAL A 187 -17.02 -14.05 3.29
C VAL A 187 -17.86 -15.17 3.92
N SER A 188 -18.98 -15.52 3.32
CA SER A 188 -19.82 -16.63 3.82
C SER A 188 -19.07 -17.95 3.78
N ALA A 189 -18.34 -18.25 2.70
CA ALA A 189 -17.52 -19.45 2.58
C ALA A 189 -16.37 -19.46 3.61
N GLU A 190 -15.66 -18.36 3.75
CA GLU A 190 -14.60 -18.22 4.77
C GLU A 190 -15.11 -18.41 6.18
N ARG A 191 -16.35 -18.00 6.46
CA ARG A 191 -17.02 -18.26 7.73
C ARG A 191 -17.51 -19.70 7.89
N GLY A 192 -17.31 -20.55 6.90
CA GLY A 192 -17.61 -21.99 6.98
C GLY A 192 -19.03 -22.36 6.57
N HIS A 193 -19.77 -21.46 5.91
CA HIS A 193 -21.07 -21.80 5.35
C HIS A 193 -20.92 -22.59 4.03
N ASN A 194 -21.93 -23.35 3.67
CA ASN A 194 -22.03 -23.99 2.34
C ASN A 194 -22.71 -23.00 1.39
N VAL A 195 -21.94 -22.43 0.46
CA VAL A 195 -22.39 -21.32 -0.39
C VAL A 195 -22.61 -21.78 -1.82
N THR A 196 -23.76 -21.39 -2.36
CA THR A 196 -24.06 -21.47 -3.79
C THR A 196 -24.20 -20.05 -4.31
N LEU A 197 -23.43 -19.70 -5.36
CA LEU A 197 -23.57 -18.45 -6.09
C LEU A 197 -24.28 -18.71 -7.40
N ALA A 198 -25.40 -18.03 -7.64
CA ALA A 198 -26.16 -18.07 -8.87
C ALA A 198 -25.99 -16.74 -9.63
N GLU A 199 -25.63 -16.84 -10.91
CA GLU A 199 -25.50 -15.71 -11.84
C GLU A 199 -26.34 -15.98 -13.07
N ALA A 200 -27.05 -14.97 -13.57
CA ALA A 200 -27.89 -15.09 -14.76
C ALA A 200 -27.08 -15.08 -16.06
N GLY A 201 -25.93 -14.45 -16.08
CA GLY A 201 -25.03 -14.39 -17.22
C GLY A 201 -24.01 -15.53 -17.23
N ASP A 202 -23.24 -15.58 -18.30
CA ASP A 202 -22.19 -16.59 -18.53
C ASP A 202 -20.86 -16.25 -17.77
N ARG A 203 -20.76 -15.07 -17.17
CA ARG A 203 -19.54 -14.57 -16.51
C ARG A 203 -19.86 -13.81 -15.25
N LEU A 204 -18.97 -13.98 -14.25
CA LEU A 204 -19.00 -13.23 -13.01
C LEU A 204 -18.41 -11.81 -13.19
N GLY A 205 -18.68 -10.90 -12.23
CA GLY A 205 -18.14 -9.54 -12.19
C GLY A 205 -19.17 -8.44 -12.46
N GLY A 206 -20.32 -8.77 -13.04
CA GLY A 206 -21.39 -7.79 -13.30
C GLY A 206 -20.94 -6.60 -14.14
N GLN A 207 -21.43 -5.40 -13.80
CA GLN A 207 -21.13 -4.16 -14.54
C GLN A 207 -19.65 -3.71 -14.43
N PHE A 208 -18.88 -4.17 -13.45
CA PHE A 208 -17.46 -3.83 -13.34
C PHE A 208 -16.65 -4.30 -14.55
N ARG A 209 -17.11 -5.32 -15.25
CA ARG A 209 -16.47 -5.80 -16.48
C ARG A 209 -16.54 -4.80 -17.65
N LEU A 210 -17.40 -3.79 -17.54
CA LEU A 210 -17.58 -2.76 -18.55
C LEU A 210 -16.77 -1.49 -18.25
N ALA A 211 -16.12 -1.45 -17.08
CA ALA A 211 -15.40 -0.27 -16.59
C ALA A 211 -13.89 -0.30 -16.87
N GLY A 212 -13.39 -1.34 -17.56
CA GLY A 212 -11.98 -1.53 -17.91
C GLY A 212 -11.73 -1.48 -19.41
#